data_6b09a3f41cebe65c3577ef9d8f06fb9a
#
_entry.id   6b09a3f41cebe65c3577ef9d8f06fb9a
#
_cell.length_a   1.000
_cell.length_b   1.000
_cell.length_c   1.000
_cell.angle_alpha   90.00
_cell.angle_beta   90.00
_cell.angle_gamma   90.00
#
_symmetry.space_group_name_H-M   'P 1'
#
loop_
_entity.id
_entity.type
_entity.pdbx_description
1 polymer ?
#
loop_
_entity_poly.entity_id
_entity_poly.type
_entity_poly.pdbx_seq_one_letter_code
_entity_poly.pdbx_strand_id
1 'polypeptide(L)'
;MLGKRKNKYSSGRHRILVVSVLCLFGFCLLAQVRPAKKGEQKPAKSKVYLLHSDVLKKSPLNPDPDAQILIGNVAFRHDSVYMYCDSACFYEKTNSLEAFDNVKMVQGDTLFLYGDYLFYDGNTQIAQ
;
A
#
# COMPACT_ATOMS: atom_id res chain seq x y z
N MET A 1 30.77 18.30 -84.73
CA MET A 1 31.36 18.25 -83.36
C MET A 1 30.26 18.23 -82.35
N LEU A 2 30.07 17.08 -81.74
CA LEU A 2 28.97 16.79 -80.80
C LEU A 2 29.43 17.08 -79.37
N GLY A 3 28.93 18.17 -78.80
CA GLY A 3 29.19 18.50 -77.40
C GLY A 3 28.41 17.58 -76.44
N LYS A 4 29.10 16.78 -75.69
CA LYS A 4 28.50 15.93 -74.62
C LYS A 4 27.95 16.85 -73.51
N ARG A 5 26.65 16.95 -73.38
CA ARG A 5 26.01 17.46 -72.19
C ARG A 5 26.09 16.43 -71.10
N LYS A 6 26.86 16.67 -70.10
CA LYS A 6 26.90 15.84 -68.91
C LYS A 6 25.66 16.19 -68.05
N ASN A 7 24.74 15.22 -67.95
CA ASN A 7 23.62 15.30 -67.04
C ASN A 7 24.15 15.25 -65.57
N LYS A 8 24.11 16.41 -64.94
CA LYS A 8 24.44 16.58 -63.53
C LYS A 8 23.17 16.71 -62.70
N TYR A 9 22.33 15.68 -62.83
CA TYR A 9 21.08 15.62 -62.06
C TYR A 9 20.86 14.20 -61.54
N SER A 10 21.56 13.79 -60.49
CA SER A 10 21.21 12.58 -59.78
C SER A 10 21.69 12.52 -58.33
N SER A 11 22.30 13.59 -57.80
CA SER A 11 22.85 13.53 -56.44
C SER A 11 21.95 14.14 -55.36
N GLY A 12 20.98 14.96 -55.74
CA GLY A 12 20.13 15.64 -54.77
C GLY A 12 18.94 14.81 -54.25
N ARG A 13 18.42 13.94 -55.09
CA ARG A 13 17.21 13.19 -54.77
C ARG A 13 17.43 12.08 -53.74
N HIS A 14 18.59 11.42 -53.78
CA HIS A 14 18.92 10.38 -52.81
C HIS A 14 19.29 10.94 -51.45
N ARG A 15 19.87 12.14 -51.42
CA ARG A 15 20.19 12.80 -50.14
C ARG A 15 18.94 13.26 -49.37
N ILE A 16 17.93 13.73 -50.09
CA ILE A 16 16.66 14.14 -49.51
C ILE A 16 15.87 12.93 -49.02
N LEU A 17 15.89 11.81 -49.76
CA LEU A 17 15.24 10.56 -49.34
C LEU A 17 15.89 9.94 -48.12
N VAL A 18 17.22 9.96 -48.04
CA VAL A 18 17.96 9.42 -46.86
C VAL A 18 17.67 10.23 -45.61
N VAL A 19 17.65 11.57 -45.71
CA VAL A 19 17.31 12.44 -44.59
C VAL A 19 15.87 12.27 -44.17
N SER A 20 14.93 12.09 -45.13
CA SER A 20 13.53 11.84 -44.81
C SER A 20 13.28 10.50 -44.13
N VAL A 21 13.99 9.45 -44.52
CA VAL A 21 13.90 8.12 -43.90
C VAL A 21 14.51 8.16 -42.49
N LEU A 22 15.61 8.87 -42.28
CA LEU A 22 16.23 9.05 -40.95
C LEU A 22 15.31 9.84 -40.01
N CYS A 23 14.59 10.86 -40.50
CA CYS A 23 13.60 11.58 -39.68
C CYS A 23 12.40 10.71 -39.29
N LEU A 24 11.95 9.79 -40.15
CA LEU A 24 10.87 8.86 -39.83
C LEU A 24 11.30 7.80 -38.82
N PHE A 25 12.57 7.37 -38.82
CA PHE A 25 13.09 6.46 -37.81
C PHE A 25 13.37 7.16 -36.47
N GLY A 26 13.75 8.42 -36.47
CA GLY A 26 13.99 9.21 -35.25
C GLY A 26 12.71 9.53 -34.47
N PHE A 27 11.57 9.63 -35.14
CA PHE A 27 10.31 9.97 -34.46
C PHE A 27 9.64 8.78 -33.76
N CYS A 28 10.05 7.55 -34.06
CA CYS A 28 9.47 6.36 -33.46
C CYS A 28 10.10 5.99 -32.10
N LEU A 29 11.23 6.62 -31.70
CA LEU A 29 11.92 6.30 -30.45
C LEU A 29 11.46 7.12 -29.24
N LEU A 30 10.61 8.15 -29.43
CA LEU A 30 10.12 9.01 -28.35
C LEU A 30 8.71 8.63 -27.84
N ALA A 31 8.08 7.61 -28.40
CA ALA A 31 6.70 7.24 -28.07
C ALA A 31 6.57 6.02 -27.15
N GLN A 32 7.62 5.62 -26.43
CA GLN A 32 7.53 4.49 -25.50
C GLN A 32 7.94 4.83 -24.06
N VAL A 33 7.64 6.02 -23.60
CA VAL A 33 7.42 6.20 -22.15
C VAL A 33 5.98 5.74 -21.89
N ARG A 34 5.76 4.44 -21.80
CA ARG A 34 4.59 3.91 -21.13
C ARG A 34 4.65 4.42 -19.69
N PRO A 35 3.67 5.16 -19.18
CA PRO A 35 3.59 5.38 -17.75
C PRO A 35 3.57 3.98 -17.14
N ALA A 36 4.59 3.66 -16.35
CA ALA A 36 4.55 2.50 -15.51
C ALA A 36 3.23 2.59 -14.76
N LYS A 37 2.30 1.68 -15.03
CA LYS A 37 1.16 1.44 -14.17
C LYS A 37 1.80 1.22 -12.81
N LYS A 38 1.70 2.23 -11.95
CA LYS A 38 1.94 2.10 -10.53
C LYS A 38 1.03 0.95 -10.14
N GLY A 39 1.62 -0.24 -10.02
CA GLY A 39 0.90 -1.42 -9.61
C GLY A 39 0.21 -1.00 -8.34
N GLU A 40 -1.09 -1.10 -8.33
CA GLU A 40 -1.89 -0.99 -7.14
C GLU A 40 -1.40 -2.14 -6.27
N GLN A 41 -0.37 -1.84 -5.46
CA GLN A 41 0.04 -2.73 -4.39
C GLN A 41 -1.18 -2.79 -3.49
N LYS A 42 -1.97 -3.86 -3.67
CA LYS A 42 -2.97 -4.28 -2.70
C LYS A 42 -2.25 -4.20 -1.35
N PRO A 43 -2.66 -3.31 -0.44
CA PRO A 43 -1.94 -3.12 0.80
C PRO A 43 -1.76 -4.49 1.43
N ALA A 44 -0.53 -4.88 1.68
CA ALA A 44 -0.25 -6.10 2.42
C ALA A 44 -1.04 -5.95 3.71
N LYS A 45 -1.97 -6.89 3.97
CA LYS A 45 -2.83 -6.84 5.17
C LYS A 45 -1.88 -6.81 6.35
N SER A 46 -1.77 -5.65 6.99
CA SER A 46 -0.93 -5.53 8.17
C SER A 46 -1.66 -6.19 9.34
N LYS A 47 -0.89 -6.70 10.29
CA LYS A 47 -1.42 -7.41 11.44
C LYS A 47 -1.47 -6.48 12.65
N VAL A 48 -2.46 -6.71 13.48
CA VAL A 48 -2.49 -6.16 14.84
C VAL A 48 -1.50 -6.96 15.70
N TYR A 49 -0.62 -6.27 16.38
CA TYR A 49 0.38 -6.86 17.27
C TYR A 49 0.05 -6.52 18.73
N LEU A 50 -0.02 -7.54 19.57
CA LEU A 50 -0.03 -7.36 21.01
C LEU A 50 1.37 -6.92 21.46
N LEU A 51 1.47 -5.76 22.11
CA LEU A 51 2.73 -5.26 22.66
C LEU A 51 2.91 -5.63 24.13
N HIS A 52 1.82 -5.53 24.91
CA HIS A 52 1.84 -5.80 26.34
C HIS A 52 0.48 -6.23 26.86
N SER A 53 0.50 -7.10 27.87
CA SER A 53 -0.60 -7.38 28.81
C SER A 53 0.01 -8.02 30.06
N ASP A 54 -0.56 -7.73 31.23
CA ASP A 54 -0.10 -8.36 32.47
C ASP A 54 -0.51 -9.83 32.52
N VAL A 55 -1.69 -10.15 32.01
CA VAL A 55 -2.23 -11.51 31.97
C VAL A 55 -2.78 -11.84 30.60
N LEU A 56 -2.42 -12.98 30.07
CA LEU A 56 -2.98 -13.58 28.86
C LEU A 56 -3.63 -14.92 29.21
N LYS A 57 -4.92 -15.07 28.90
CA LYS A 57 -5.68 -16.30 29.11
C LYS A 57 -6.36 -16.74 27.81
N LYS A 58 -6.44 -18.02 27.60
CA LYS A 58 -7.39 -18.62 26.63
C LYS A 58 -8.55 -19.19 27.44
N SER A 59 -9.77 -18.79 27.09
CA SER A 59 -10.96 -19.31 27.78
C SER A 59 -11.61 -20.41 26.93
N PRO A 60 -11.68 -21.65 27.41
CA PRO A 60 -12.42 -22.70 26.72
C PRO A 60 -13.94 -22.47 26.69
N LEU A 61 -14.43 -21.54 27.51
CA LEU A 61 -15.85 -21.18 27.61
C LEU A 61 -16.23 -20.01 26.67
N ASN A 62 -15.26 -19.39 25.99
CA ASN A 62 -15.55 -18.37 25.00
C ASN A 62 -16.15 -19.04 23.76
N PRO A 63 -17.24 -18.52 23.17
CA PRO A 63 -17.80 -19.05 21.93
C PRO A 63 -16.80 -19.06 20.77
N ASP A 64 -15.78 -18.20 20.80
CA ASP A 64 -14.66 -18.26 19.91
C ASP A 64 -13.43 -18.88 20.62
N PRO A 65 -13.04 -20.12 20.27
CA PRO A 65 -11.90 -20.81 20.89
C PRO A 65 -10.55 -20.16 20.62
N ASP A 66 -10.50 -19.24 19.64
CA ASP A 66 -9.28 -18.52 19.26
C ASP A 66 -9.14 -17.17 19.97
N ALA A 67 -10.16 -16.74 20.71
CA ALA A 67 -10.12 -15.52 21.49
C ALA A 67 -9.07 -15.60 22.60
N GLN A 68 -8.18 -14.63 22.62
CA GLN A 68 -7.22 -14.43 23.71
C GLN A 68 -7.74 -13.32 24.62
N ILE A 69 -7.95 -13.63 25.90
CA ILE A 69 -8.38 -12.69 26.91
C ILE A 69 -7.13 -12.06 27.53
N LEU A 70 -7.04 -10.74 27.44
CA LEU A 70 -5.94 -9.93 27.92
C LEU A 70 -6.42 -9.04 29.05
N ILE A 71 -5.66 -8.98 30.13
CA ILE A 71 -6.03 -8.20 31.33
C ILE A 71 -4.81 -7.46 31.84
N GLY A 72 -5.00 -6.20 32.18
CA GLY A 72 -4.03 -5.31 32.80
C GLY A 72 -3.05 -4.69 31.80
N ASN A 73 -3.04 -3.35 31.74
CA ASN A 73 -2.11 -2.56 30.94
C ASN A 73 -1.98 -3.04 29.50
N VAL A 74 -3.11 -3.37 28.87
CA VAL A 74 -3.12 -3.95 27.52
C VAL A 74 -2.72 -2.89 26.51
N ALA A 75 -1.77 -3.24 25.63
CA ALA A 75 -1.28 -2.37 24.57
C ALA A 75 -1.17 -3.14 23.25
N PHE A 76 -1.71 -2.55 22.19
CA PHE A 76 -1.61 -3.05 20.82
C PHE A 76 -1.00 -2.02 19.89
N ARG A 77 -0.44 -2.51 18.79
CA ARG A 77 0.01 -1.71 17.66
C ARG A 77 -0.50 -2.28 16.35
N HIS A 78 -1.01 -1.42 15.48
CA HIS A 78 -1.30 -1.72 14.10
C HIS A 78 -0.78 -0.59 13.21
N ASP A 79 0.31 -0.84 12.48
CA ASP A 79 1.03 0.17 11.71
C ASP A 79 1.45 1.37 12.58
N SER A 80 0.85 2.55 12.32
CA SER A 80 1.05 3.79 13.10
C SER A 80 0.02 4.01 14.21
N VAL A 81 -0.91 3.07 14.39
CA VAL A 81 -1.96 3.14 15.41
C VAL A 81 -1.52 2.40 16.66
N TYR A 82 -1.66 3.04 17.79
CA TYR A 82 -1.47 2.45 19.12
C TYR A 82 -2.78 2.46 19.89
N MET A 83 -3.09 1.34 20.54
CA MET A 83 -4.30 1.17 21.35
C MET A 83 -3.92 0.70 22.74
N TYR A 84 -4.56 1.27 23.75
CA TYR A 84 -4.34 0.97 25.17
C TYR A 84 -5.69 0.77 25.84
N CYS A 85 -5.79 -0.18 26.77
CA CYS A 85 -7.00 -0.44 27.55
C CYS A 85 -6.67 -1.25 28.79
N ASP A 86 -7.65 -1.43 29.68
CA ASP A 86 -7.48 -2.24 30.88
C ASP A 86 -7.64 -3.73 30.58
N SER A 87 -8.54 -4.07 29.65
CA SER A 87 -8.74 -5.45 29.21
C SER A 87 -9.15 -5.53 27.74
N ALA A 88 -8.91 -6.68 27.10
CA ALA A 88 -9.26 -6.90 25.71
C ALA A 88 -9.52 -8.36 25.40
N CYS A 89 -10.33 -8.61 24.37
CA CYS A 89 -10.40 -9.87 23.64
C CYS A 89 -9.72 -9.70 22.30
N PHE A 90 -8.68 -10.47 22.04
CA PHE A 90 -7.94 -10.43 20.78
C PHE A 90 -8.21 -11.68 19.96
N TYR A 91 -8.58 -11.48 18.70
CA TYR A 91 -8.93 -12.51 17.73
C TYR A 91 -7.88 -12.53 16.62
N GLU A 92 -6.85 -13.36 16.81
CA GLU A 92 -5.68 -13.37 15.91
C GLU A 92 -6.05 -13.80 14.49
N LYS A 93 -6.97 -14.76 14.33
CA LYS A 93 -7.37 -15.26 13.01
C LYS A 93 -8.12 -14.23 12.17
N THR A 94 -8.98 -13.45 12.81
CA THR A 94 -9.75 -12.39 12.15
C THR A 94 -9.03 -11.06 12.14
N ASN A 95 -7.86 -10.99 12.82
CA ASN A 95 -7.07 -9.76 12.96
C ASN A 95 -7.87 -8.62 13.58
N SER A 96 -8.70 -8.92 14.57
CA SER A 96 -9.60 -7.98 15.23
C SER A 96 -9.46 -8.04 16.75
N LEU A 97 -9.93 -7.02 17.43
CA LEU A 97 -9.94 -6.95 18.89
C LEU A 97 -11.15 -6.18 19.42
N GLU A 98 -11.52 -6.51 20.63
CA GLU A 98 -12.46 -5.77 21.47
C GLU A 98 -11.69 -5.28 22.69
N ALA A 99 -11.68 -3.98 22.91
CA ALA A 99 -11.02 -3.33 24.03
C ALA A 99 -12.06 -2.80 25.02
N PHE A 100 -11.79 -2.96 26.31
CA PHE A 100 -12.70 -2.59 27.39
C PHE A 100 -11.96 -1.77 28.44
N ASP A 101 -12.66 -0.79 28.95
CA ASP A 101 -12.28 0.11 30.04
C ASP A 101 -11.00 0.93 29.74
N ASN A 102 -11.12 2.23 29.96
CA ASN A 102 -10.03 3.21 29.75
C ASN A 102 -9.39 3.09 28.37
N VAL A 103 -10.19 2.84 27.34
CA VAL A 103 -9.70 2.67 25.98
C VAL A 103 -9.13 3.99 25.46
N LYS A 104 -7.91 3.92 24.95
CA LYS A 104 -7.24 5.02 24.26
C LYS A 104 -6.65 4.53 22.96
N MET A 105 -7.01 5.17 21.86
CA MET A 105 -6.42 4.93 20.54
C MET A 105 -5.71 6.19 20.07
N VAL A 106 -4.49 6.04 19.56
CA VAL A 106 -3.63 7.14 19.10
C VAL A 106 -3.06 6.81 17.73
N GLN A 107 -3.16 7.75 16.81
CA GLN A 107 -2.50 7.65 15.51
C GLN A 107 -1.73 8.94 15.22
N GLY A 108 -0.40 8.85 15.30
CA GLY A 108 0.47 10.01 15.19
C GLY A 108 0.10 11.11 16.17
N ASP A 109 0.20 12.36 15.73
CA ASP A 109 -0.14 13.55 16.51
C ASP A 109 -1.54 14.10 16.20
N THR A 110 -2.32 13.40 15.38
CA THR A 110 -3.53 13.95 14.79
C THR A 110 -4.82 13.28 15.23
N LEU A 111 -4.78 11.99 15.60
CA LEU A 111 -5.96 11.26 16.03
C LEU A 111 -5.79 10.76 17.47
N PHE A 112 -6.76 11.14 18.31
CA PHE A 112 -6.92 10.63 19.68
C PHE A 112 -8.38 10.24 19.87
N LEU A 113 -8.62 8.98 20.25
CA LEU A 113 -9.94 8.47 20.57
C LEU A 113 -9.89 7.89 21.99
N TYR A 114 -10.92 8.19 22.78
CA TYR A 114 -11.09 7.69 24.15
C TYR A 114 -12.49 7.11 24.31
N GLY A 115 -12.63 6.05 25.07
CA GLY A 115 -13.91 5.42 25.35
C GLY A 115 -13.79 4.30 26.39
N ASP A 116 -14.90 3.69 26.70
CA ASP A 116 -14.96 2.54 27.60
C ASP A 116 -15.03 1.21 26.83
N TYR A 117 -15.37 1.27 25.55
CA TYR A 117 -15.42 0.14 24.65
C TYR A 117 -14.97 0.53 23.24
N LEU A 118 -14.24 -0.35 22.59
CA LEU A 118 -13.81 -0.21 21.20
C LEU A 118 -13.74 -1.58 20.54
N PHE A 119 -14.46 -1.76 19.43
CA PHE A 119 -14.19 -2.82 18.47
C PHE A 119 -13.25 -2.30 17.38
N TYR A 120 -12.20 -3.02 17.07
CA TYR A 120 -11.25 -2.68 16.01
C TYR A 120 -11.05 -3.85 15.05
N ASP A 121 -11.30 -3.61 13.76
CA ASP A 121 -10.98 -4.56 12.68
C ASP A 121 -9.69 -4.14 11.97
N GLY A 122 -8.63 -4.90 12.18
CA GLY A 122 -7.32 -4.63 11.59
C GLY A 122 -7.26 -4.87 10.08
N ASN A 123 -8.21 -5.60 9.48
CA ASN A 123 -8.23 -5.81 8.03
C ASN A 123 -8.80 -4.59 7.28
N THR A 124 -9.76 -3.93 7.88
CA THR A 124 -10.43 -2.73 7.34
C THR A 124 -9.92 -1.44 7.95
N GLN A 125 -9.20 -1.53 9.08
CA GLN A 125 -8.72 -0.41 9.90
C GLN A 125 -9.87 0.46 10.43
N ILE A 126 -11.01 -0.16 10.69
CA ILE A 126 -12.20 0.51 11.21
C ILE A 126 -12.27 0.30 12.71
N ALA A 127 -12.47 1.40 13.45
CA ALA A 127 -12.78 1.45 14.86
C ALA A 127 -14.26 1.83 15.05
N GLN A 128 -14.94 1.13 15.95
CA GLN A 128 -16.36 1.33 16.29
C GLN A 128 -16.57 1.34 17.80
#